data_c2df732c63ff725ec18e9cffdb984289
#
_entry.id   c2df732c63ff725ec18e9cffdb984289
#
_cell.length_a   1.000
_cell.length_b   1.000
_cell.length_c   1.000
_cell.angle_alpha   90.00
_cell.angle_beta   90.00
_cell.angle_gamma   90.00
#
_symmetry.space_group_name_H-M   'P 1'
#
loop_
_entity.id
_entity.type
_entity.pdbx_description
1 polymer ?
#
loop_
_entity_poly.entity_id
_entity_poly.type
_entity_poly.pdbx_seq_one_letter_code
_entity_poly.pdbx_strand_id
1 'polypeptide(L)'
;MSEQYVPNKPLSIALALLFLGMSASMGFQPETNEALDDEIRPMATHENLNFPGSTVGSIYSLTALGASYEYTCVVMDNNQMKCWGSNYGGFLGNSAGGWDSENEHTPVSVNDVDSTTCCLSDVIETSPDGRHTGALTSTGDIYAWGEDYSGQIGHGHISCGNVCNQPHGPSVMPGSRNFVSVATGVWHTCGITEPDMAVWCWGYNSDGQLGTGDNNDRNAPTEITLPQGRHPVSLNAGYATTCAILDNGSGMCWGKNDFGHLGDGTYNDRNEPTPISILPDNRSLIAMDLGAGHACGILDDGMVNCWGNSTFCNGADWTACANTTSGGRLGDGTENSSNYPRPVALPAGRTAISIDAGVDHTCAILDDSSAVCWGLNEQGQ
;
A
#
# COMPACT_ATOMS: atom_id res chain seq x y z
N MET A 1 -31.12 -8.11 20.86
CA MET A 1 -30.33 -6.90 21.07
C MET A 1 -29.05 -7.16 20.31
N SER A 2 -28.93 -6.55 19.15
CA SER A 2 -27.75 -6.68 18.30
C SER A 2 -26.69 -5.72 18.82
N GLU A 3 -25.59 -6.24 19.34
CA GLU A 3 -24.40 -5.43 19.60
C GLU A 3 -23.85 -5.00 18.24
N GLN A 4 -23.77 -3.68 18.02
CA GLN A 4 -23.10 -3.10 16.88
C GLN A 4 -21.60 -3.24 17.13
N TYR A 5 -20.96 -4.03 16.28
CA TYR A 5 -19.51 -4.14 16.18
C TYR A 5 -18.96 -2.80 15.65
N VAL A 6 -18.17 -2.11 16.47
CA VAL A 6 -17.41 -0.92 16.06
C VAL A 6 -15.99 -1.37 15.76
N PRO A 7 -15.54 -1.35 14.51
CA PRO A 7 -14.18 -1.77 14.17
C PRO A 7 -13.15 -0.80 14.75
N ASN A 8 -12.15 -1.33 15.47
CA ASN A 8 -10.97 -0.58 15.86
C ASN A 8 -10.14 -0.28 14.61
N LYS A 9 -9.83 0.99 14.38
CA LYS A 9 -9.05 1.45 13.22
C LYS A 9 -7.55 1.27 13.45
N PRO A 10 -6.76 0.89 12.42
CA PRO A 10 -5.31 0.70 12.55
C PRO A 10 -4.57 2.04 12.68
N LEU A 11 -3.44 2.01 13.40
CA LEU A 11 -2.45 3.09 13.37
C LEU A 11 -1.71 3.05 12.03
N SER A 12 -1.58 4.20 11.37
CA SER A 12 -0.76 4.30 10.16
C SER A 12 0.75 4.20 10.48
N ILE A 13 1.54 3.84 9.47
CA ILE A 13 3.00 3.68 9.57
C ILE A 13 3.69 4.91 10.16
N ALA A 14 3.24 6.12 9.82
CA ALA A 14 3.77 7.35 10.37
C ALA A 14 3.62 7.46 11.89
N LEU A 15 2.53 6.95 12.46
CA LEU A 15 2.32 6.95 13.90
C LEU A 15 3.17 5.89 14.62
N ALA A 16 3.39 4.73 14.00
CA ALA A 16 4.29 3.70 14.55
C ALA A 16 5.74 4.20 14.65
N LEU A 17 6.21 4.98 13.68
CA LEU A 17 7.53 5.62 13.72
C LEU A 17 7.62 6.71 14.81
N LEU A 18 6.54 7.45 15.07
CA LEU A 18 6.50 8.48 16.14
C LEU A 18 6.55 7.88 17.55
N PHE A 19 5.94 6.72 17.79
CA PHE A 19 6.02 6.05 19.09
C PHE A 19 7.39 5.40 19.37
N LEU A 20 8.17 5.08 18.35
CA LEU A 20 9.53 4.56 18.47
C LEU A 20 10.60 5.69 18.60
N GLY A 21 10.24 6.94 18.29
CA GLY A 21 11.16 8.09 18.18
C GLY A 21 11.28 8.99 19.41
N MET A 22 10.75 8.66 20.57
CA MET A 22 10.93 9.48 21.76
C MET A 22 12.31 9.30 22.38
N SER A 23 13.14 10.28 22.11
CA SER A 23 14.43 10.69 22.69
C SER A 23 15.70 10.33 21.92
N ALA A 24 16.14 11.23 21.05
CA ALA A 24 17.56 11.57 20.90
C ALA A 24 17.72 12.88 20.12
N SER A 25 17.99 13.96 20.83
CA SER A 25 18.59 15.17 20.26
C SER A 25 20.06 14.91 19.99
N MET A 26 20.50 14.86 18.75
CA MET A 26 21.92 15.05 18.39
C MET A 26 22.06 15.67 17.00
N GLY A 27 22.93 16.65 16.94
CA GLY A 27 23.18 17.50 15.80
C GLY A 27 23.81 16.79 14.61
N PHE A 28 23.35 17.16 13.45
CA PHE A 28 23.92 16.81 12.16
C PHE A 28 24.87 17.92 11.68
N GLN A 29 26.05 17.55 11.22
CA GLN A 29 26.91 18.38 10.37
C GLN A 29 26.74 17.94 8.92
N PRO A 30 26.65 18.86 7.96
CA PRO A 30 26.50 18.49 6.55
C PRO A 30 27.87 18.18 5.93
N GLU A 31 27.99 17.02 5.30
CA GLU A 31 29.09 16.75 4.38
C GLU A 31 28.69 17.07 2.92
N THR A 32 29.68 17.49 2.17
CA THR A 32 29.63 18.21 0.91
C THR A 32 29.34 17.31 -0.30
N ASN A 33 28.63 17.90 -1.28
CA ASN A 33 28.31 17.41 -2.63
C ASN A 33 29.44 16.62 -3.31
N GLU A 34 29.11 15.41 -3.76
CA GLU A 34 29.70 14.78 -4.94
C GLU A 34 28.59 14.44 -5.95
N ALA A 35 28.95 14.57 -7.23
CA ALA A 35 28.06 14.59 -8.37
C ALA A 35 27.25 13.28 -8.50
N LEU A 36 25.94 13.43 -8.76
CA LEU A 36 25.04 12.34 -9.12
C LEU A 36 25.35 11.86 -10.53
N ASP A 37 25.82 10.63 -10.63
CA ASP A 37 25.75 9.84 -11.86
C ASP A 37 24.33 9.28 -12.03
N ASP A 38 23.79 9.42 -13.24
CA ASP A 38 22.46 8.98 -13.66
C ASP A 38 22.33 7.44 -13.66
N GLU A 39 21.96 6.86 -12.52
CA GLU A 39 21.32 5.54 -12.47
C GLU A 39 19.99 5.65 -11.73
N ILE A 40 18.91 5.54 -12.50
CA ILE A 40 17.54 5.40 -11.98
C ILE A 40 17.47 4.07 -11.22
N ARG A 41 17.53 4.13 -9.89
CA ARG A 41 17.25 2.97 -9.03
C ARG A 41 15.77 2.97 -8.66
N PRO A 42 15.09 1.82 -8.67
CA PRO A 42 13.75 1.70 -8.13
C PRO A 42 13.77 2.10 -6.65
N MET A 43 12.81 2.95 -6.24
CA MET A 43 12.63 3.36 -4.85
C MET A 43 12.01 2.22 -4.03
N ALA A 44 12.82 1.27 -3.63
CA ALA A 44 12.50 0.30 -2.60
C ALA A 44 13.77 -0.11 -1.85
N THR A 45 14.48 0.86 -1.28
CA THR A 45 15.45 0.55 -0.23
C THR A 45 15.47 1.69 0.76
N HIS A 46 14.76 1.52 1.87
CA HIS A 46 15.04 2.30 3.07
C HIS A 46 16.47 2.00 3.49
N GLU A 47 17.37 2.97 3.32
CA GLU A 47 18.71 2.88 3.88
C GLU A 47 18.61 2.70 5.40
N ASN A 48 19.42 1.78 5.93
CA ASN A 48 19.51 1.40 7.32
C ASN A 48 19.50 2.63 8.27
N LEU A 49 18.40 2.84 8.98
CA LEU A 49 18.35 3.73 10.12
C LEU A 49 19.15 3.09 11.28
N ASN A 50 20.41 3.39 11.36
CA ASN A 50 21.28 2.97 12.44
C ASN A 50 21.04 3.88 13.64
N PHE A 51 20.38 3.41 14.69
CA PHE A 51 20.23 4.10 15.97
C PHE A 51 21.36 3.70 16.92
N PRO A 52 22.36 4.55 17.21
CA PRO A 52 23.37 4.22 18.19
C PRO A 52 22.86 4.46 19.61
N GLY A 53 22.81 3.41 20.40
CA GLY A 53 22.84 3.49 21.86
C GLY A 53 21.57 3.19 22.65
N SER A 54 21.03 1.97 22.59
CA SER A 54 20.22 1.45 23.69
C SER A 54 20.63 0.01 24.04
N THR A 55 21.08 -0.17 25.27
CA THR A 55 21.32 -1.47 25.89
C THR A 55 20.01 -2.00 26.51
N VAL A 56 19.00 -2.28 25.72
CA VAL A 56 17.83 -3.05 26.14
C VAL A 56 17.39 -3.92 24.97
N GLY A 57 17.59 -5.23 25.09
CA GLY A 57 17.06 -6.30 24.24
C GLY A 57 17.04 -6.03 22.74
N SER A 58 17.65 -6.89 21.95
CA SER A 58 17.79 -6.80 20.49
C SER A 58 16.66 -6.00 19.83
N ILE A 59 16.92 -4.74 19.49
CA ILE A 59 16.06 -3.97 18.62
C ILE A 59 16.31 -4.52 17.22
N TYR A 60 15.37 -5.29 16.72
CA TYR A 60 15.40 -5.76 15.35
C TYR A 60 15.29 -4.53 14.44
N SER A 61 16.21 -4.36 13.52
CA SER A 61 16.06 -3.40 12.42
C SER A 61 14.90 -3.87 11.55
N LEU A 62 13.99 -2.94 11.21
CA LEU A 62 12.88 -3.22 10.29
C LEU A 62 13.36 -2.90 8.89
N THR A 63 13.15 -3.80 7.94
CA THR A 63 13.49 -3.60 6.54
C THR A 63 12.28 -3.17 5.72
N ALA A 64 11.08 -3.62 6.11
CA ALA A 64 9.82 -3.18 5.54
C ALA A 64 8.70 -3.26 6.58
N LEU A 65 7.73 -2.37 6.48
CA LEU A 65 6.55 -2.29 7.33
C LEU A 65 5.34 -2.05 6.44
N GLY A 66 4.29 -2.82 6.62
CA GLY A 66 3.00 -2.62 5.98
C GLY A 66 1.89 -2.64 7.02
N ALA A 67 0.96 -1.71 6.92
CA ALA A 67 -0.23 -1.65 7.76
C ALA A 67 -1.48 -1.76 6.90
N SER A 68 -2.39 -2.63 7.33
CA SER A 68 -3.70 -2.86 6.74
C SER A 68 -4.80 -2.23 7.60
N TYR A 69 -6.04 -2.47 7.22
CA TYR A 69 -7.24 -1.99 7.93
C TYR A 69 -7.31 -2.46 9.40
N GLU A 70 -6.90 -3.70 9.69
CA GLU A 70 -7.05 -4.30 11.03
C GLU A 70 -5.80 -5.01 11.54
N TYR A 71 -4.73 -5.10 10.75
CA TYR A 71 -3.51 -5.80 11.13
C TYR A 71 -2.27 -5.12 10.52
N THR A 72 -1.11 -5.45 11.06
CA THR A 72 0.18 -4.89 10.65
C THR A 72 1.18 -6.02 10.46
N CYS A 73 2.03 -5.92 9.45
CA CYS A 73 3.12 -6.84 9.18
C CYS A 73 4.45 -6.12 9.05
N VAL A 74 5.52 -6.77 9.47
CA VAL A 74 6.89 -6.25 9.37
C VAL A 74 7.84 -7.31 8.87
N VAL A 75 8.80 -6.89 8.07
CA VAL A 75 9.98 -7.68 7.70
C VAL A 75 11.12 -7.29 8.62
N MET A 76 11.71 -8.27 9.27
CA MET A 76 12.78 -8.11 10.24
C MET A 76 14.15 -8.09 9.52
N ASP A 77 15.21 -7.68 10.22
CA ASP A 77 16.59 -7.65 9.71
C ASP A 77 17.15 -9.02 9.32
N ASN A 78 16.55 -10.09 9.82
CA ASN A 78 16.86 -11.46 9.43
C ASN A 78 16.00 -11.98 8.26
N ASN A 79 15.29 -11.09 7.55
CA ASN A 79 14.38 -11.38 6.44
C ASN A 79 13.21 -12.32 6.80
N GLN A 80 12.91 -12.46 8.08
CA GLN A 80 11.69 -13.14 8.55
C GLN A 80 10.57 -12.12 8.75
N MET A 81 9.33 -12.58 8.70
CA MET A 81 8.15 -11.75 8.80
C MET A 81 7.38 -11.99 10.09
N LYS A 82 6.84 -10.92 10.65
CA LYS A 82 5.91 -10.96 11.78
C LYS A 82 4.69 -10.10 11.51
N CYS A 83 3.53 -10.57 11.97
CA CYS A 83 2.26 -9.85 11.87
C CYS A 83 1.55 -9.82 13.23
N TRP A 84 0.68 -8.83 13.44
CA TRP A 84 -0.20 -8.71 14.61
C TRP A 84 -1.45 -7.92 14.27
N GLY A 85 -2.49 -8.04 15.08
CA GLY A 85 -3.81 -7.44 14.89
C GLY A 85 -4.88 -8.48 14.63
N SER A 86 -5.83 -8.19 13.77
CA SER A 86 -6.92 -9.09 13.41
C SER A 86 -6.42 -10.32 12.65
N ASN A 87 -6.92 -11.50 13.05
CA ASN A 87 -6.65 -12.76 12.36
C ASN A 87 -7.92 -13.41 11.79
N TYR A 88 -8.98 -12.62 11.63
CA TYR A 88 -10.31 -13.07 11.23
C TYR A 88 -10.31 -13.88 9.91
N GLY A 89 -9.60 -13.50 8.92
CA GLY A 89 -9.46 -14.21 7.63
C GLY A 89 -8.13 -14.93 7.48
N GLY A 90 -7.43 -15.28 8.57
CA GLY A 90 -6.09 -15.88 8.50
C GLY A 90 -5.01 -14.88 8.08
N PHE A 91 -5.25 -13.58 8.28
CA PHE A 91 -4.41 -12.48 7.79
C PHE A 91 -2.98 -12.49 8.31
N LEU A 92 -2.74 -13.13 9.47
CA LEU A 92 -1.43 -13.16 10.10
C LEU A 92 -0.52 -14.29 9.61
N GLY A 93 -1.04 -15.24 8.81
CA GLY A 93 -0.25 -16.31 8.21
C GLY A 93 0.41 -17.29 9.19
N ASN A 94 -0.11 -17.41 10.41
CA ASN A 94 0.45 -18.22 11.50
C ASN A 94 -0.24 -19.58 11.65
N SER A 95 -1.02 -20.02 10.68
CA SER A 95 -1.88 -21.22 10.66
C SER A 95 -2.99 -21.23 11.73
N ALA A 96 -3.05 -20.22 12.58
CA ALA A 96 -4.11 -20.01 13.55
C ALA A 96 -5.07 -18.97 12.93
N GLY A 97 -5.91 -19.36 12.03
CA GLY A 97 -6.79 -18.42 11.35
C GLY A 97 -8.09 -19.09 10.92
N GLY A 98 -9.10 -18.29 10.75
CA GLY A 98 -10.45 -18.69 10.33
C GLY A 98 -11.43 -17.61 10.74
N TRP A 99 -12.71 -17.84 10.47
CA TRP A 99 -13.78 -16.85 10.75
C TRP A 99 -14.00 -16.55 12.24
N ASP A 100 -13.48 -17.39 13.14
CA ASP A 100 -13.63 -17.26 14.60
C ASP A 100 -12.27 -17.12 15.32
N SER A 101 -11.23 -16.66 14.60
CA SER A 101 -9.88 -16.55 15.18
C SER A 101 -9.78 -15.37 16.14
N GLU A 102 -9.01 -15.56 17.23
CA GLU A 102 -8.67 -14.46 18.14
C GLU A 102 -7.64 -13.53 17.51
N ASN A 103 -7.73 -12.24 17.86
CA ASN A 103 -6.76 -11.22 17.44
C ASN A 103 -5.45 -11.40 18.22
N GLU A 104 -4.33 -11.17 17.55
CA GLU A 104 -3.01 -11.21 18.18
C GLU A 104 -2.58 -9.79 18.58
N HIS A 105 -2.41 -9.57 19.86
CA HIS A 105 -1.98 -8.26 20.40
C HIS A 105 -0.46 -8.09 20.45
N THR A 106 0.29 -9.12 20.06
CA THR A 106 1.76 -9.14 20.01
C THR A 106 2.22 -9.73 18.68
N PRO A 107 3.38 -9.30 18.13
CA PRO A 107 3.87 -9.82 16.87
C PRO A 107 4.08 -11.34 16.87
N VAL A 108 3.32 -12.06 16.04
CA VAL A 108 3.49 -13.49 15.79
C VAL A 108 4.28 -13.74 14.51
N SER A 109 5.01 -14.81 14.44
CA SER A 109 5.76 -15.18 13.24
C SER A 109 4.83 -15.74 12.18
N VAL A 110 5.06 -15.31 10.93
CA VAL A 110 4.43 -15.91 9.76
C VAL A 110 5.03 -17.30 9.52
N ASN A 111 4.20 -18.31 9.29
CA ASN A 111 4.66 -19.67 9.06
C ASN A 111 5.38 -19.81 7.72
N ASP A 112 6.13 -20.89 7.57
CA ASP A 112 6.72 -21.27 6.29
C ASP A 112 5.63 -21.75 5.32
N VAL A 113 5.98 -21.77 4.04
CA VAL A 113 5.06 -22.08 2.94
C VAL A 113 4.44 -23.46 3.11
N ASP A 114 3.10 -23.51 2.95
CA ASP A 114 2.31 -24.76 3.08
C ASP A 114 2.64 -25.59 4.35
N SER A 115 3.01 -24.89 5.42
CA SER A 115 3.53 -25.48 6.65
C SER A 115 2.90 -24.85 7.90
N THR A 116 2.85 -25.62 8.98
CA THR A 116 2.49 -25.13 10.32
C THR A 116 3.72 -24.75 11.16
N THR A 117 4.91 -24.84 10.56
CA THR A 117 6.17 -24.47 11.24
C THR A 117 6.57 -23.03 10.90
N CYS A 118 7.26 -22.36 11.79
CA CYS A 118 7.89 -21.08 11.55
C CYS A 118 9.14 -21.31 10.66
N CYS A 119 9.55 -20.39 9.89
CA CYS A 119 9.09 -19.04 9.56
C CYS A 119 9.32 -18.80 8.07
N LEU A 120 8.42 -18.07 7.42
CA LEU A 120 8.68 -17.58 6.08
C LEU A 120 9.97 -16.73 6.09
N SER A 121 10.92 -17.06 5.22
CA SER A 121 12.27 -16.47 5.16
C SER A 121 12.52 -15.75 3.83
N ASP A 122 13.62 -15.01 3.79
CA ASP A 122 14.07 -14.29 2.59
C ASP A 122 13.09 -13.23 2.09
N VAL A 123 12.16 -12.79 2.94
CA VAL A 123 11.21 -11.74 2.62
C VAL A 123 11.93 -10.39 2.55
N ILE A 124 11.67 -9.62 1.49
CA ILE A 124 12.25 -8.30 1.24
C ILE A 124 11.19 -7.19 1.21
N GLU A 125 9.94 -7.53 0.91
CA GLU A 125 8.81 -6.59 0.85
C GLU A 125 7.55 -7.28 1.37
N THR A 126 6.67 -6.52 2.00
CA THR A 126 5.35 -6.97 2.43
C THR A 126 4.30 -5.93 2.10
N SER A 127 3.17 -6.39 1.59
CA SER A 127 2.01 -5.57 1.27
C SER A 127 0.77 -6.19 1.92
N PRO A 128 0.48 -5.86 3.18
CA PRO A 128 -0.79 -6.21 3.81
C PRO A 128 -1.84 -5.18 3.43
N ASP A 129 -2.95 -5.58 2.84
CA ASP A 129 -4.11 -4.70 2.64
C ASP A 129 -5.43 -5.48 2.74
N GLY A 130 -6.40 -4.84 3.37
CA GLY A 130 -7.78 -5.29 3.50
C GLY A 130 -7.92 -6.73 3.98
N ARG A 131 -7.89 -7.71 3.09
CA ARG A 131 -8.33 -9.08 3.34
C ARG A 131 -7.31 -10.16 3.01
N HIS A 132 -6.12 -9.79 2.60
CA HIS A 132 -5.03 -10.72 2.35
C HIS A 132 -3.68 -10.02 2.45
N THR A 133 -2.62 -10.79 2.58
CA THR A 133 -1.25 -10.30 2.65
C THR A 133 -0.44 -10.88 1.51
N GLY A 134 0.34 -10.04 0.85
CA GLY A 134 1.40 -10.41 -0.07
C GLY A 134 2.77 -10.24 0.56
N ALA A 135 3.70 -11.15 0.28
CA ALA A 135 5.09 -11.08 0.66
C ALA A 135 5.98 -11.42 -0.54
N LEU A 136 6.92 -10.54 -0.84
CA LEU A 136 7.92 -10.75 -1.90
C LEU A 136 9.22 -11.22 -1.27
N THR A 137 9.80 -12.27 -1.84
CA THR A 137 11.10 -12.80 -1.42
C THR A 137 12.25 -12.31 -2.31
N SER A 138 13.47 -12.44 -1.83
CA SER A 138 14.68 -12.12 -2.59
C SER A 138 14.89 -12.99 -3.85
N THR A 139 14.15 -14.10 -3.98
CA THR A 139 14.12 -14.93 -5.19
C THR A 139 13.15 -14.41 -6.25
N GLY A 140 12.36 -13.39 -5.92
CA GLY A 140 11.34 -12.83 -6.81
C GLY A 140 10.02 -13.59 -6.80
N ASP A 141 9.79 -14.41 -5.79
CA ASP A 141 8.52 -15.12 -5.58
C ASP A 141 7.58 -14.29 -4.70
N ILE A 142 6.31 -14.20 -5.08
CA ILE A 142 5.26 -13.65 -4.23
C ILE A 142 4.52 -14.82 -3.57
N TYR A 143 4.52 -14.82 -2.24
CA TYR A 143 3.69 -15.65 -1.40
C TYR A 143 2.52 -14.82 -0.88
N ALA A 144 1.31 -15.41 -0.82
CA ALA A 144 0.16 -14.72 -0.32
C ALA A 144 -0.72 -15.61 0.56
N TRP A 145 -1.47 -14.98 1.46
CA TRP A 145 -2.40 -15.66 2.38
C TRP A 145 -3.50 -14.71 2.84
N GLY A 146 -4.53 -15.24 3.44
CA GLY A 146 -5.74 -14.54 3.83
C GLY A 146 -6.97 -15.01 3.05
N GLU A 147 -7.92 -14.14 2.75
CA GLU A 147 -9.08 -14.48 1.94
C GLU A 147 -8.70 -14.73 0.47
N ASP A 148 -9.42 -15.67 -0.17
CA ASP A 148 -9.17 -16.07 -1.57
C ASP A 148 -10.48 -16.32 -2.34
N TYR A 149 -11.50 -15.51 -2.14
CA TYR A 149 -12.79 -15.65 -2.81
C TYR A 149 -12.73 -15.42 -4.32
N SER A 150 -11.84 -14.58 -4.77
CA SER A 150 -11.69 -14.15 -6.17
C SER A 150 -10.35 -14.52 -6.78
N GLY A 151 -9.56 -15.37 -6.09
CA GLY A 151 -8.26 -15.79 -6.58
C GLY A 151 -7.14 -14.79 -6.31
N GLN A 152 -7.31 -13.90 -5.31
CA GLN A 152 -6.32 -12.87 -4.97
C GLN A 152 -4.99 -13.41 -4.44
N ILE A 153 -4.93 -14.68 -4.01
CA ILE A 153 -3.69 -15.37 -3.66
C ILE A 153 -2.85 -15.71 -4.90
N GLY A 154 -3.47 -15.94 -6.06
CA GLY A 154 -2.79 -16.00 -7.35
C GLY A 154 -2.15 -17.34 -7.72
N HIS A 155 -2.48 -18.44 -7.06
CA HIS A 155 -1.89 -19.77 -7.32
C HIS A 155 -2.65 -20.60 -8.37
N GLY A 156 -3.55 -19.98 -9.13
CA GLY A 156 -4.23 -20.57 -10.27
C GLY A 156 -5.48 -21.39 -9.93
N HIS A 157 -5.73 -21.67 -8.66
CA HIS A 157 -6.92 -22.38 -8.19
C HIS A 157 -7.20 -22.01 -6.74
N ILE A 158 -8.45 -22.13 -6.32
CA ILE A 158 -8.84 -21.94 -4.91
C ILE A 158 -8.55 -23.26 -4.17
N SER A 159 -7.34 -23.38 -3.57
CA SER A 159 -6.89 -24.64 -2.94
C SER A 159 -7.21 -24.73 -1.46
N CYS A 160 -7.24 -23.58 -0.77
CA CYS A 160 -7.50 -23.51 0.67
C CYS A 160 -8.96 -23.16 1.02
N GLY A 161 -9.87 -23.30 0.05
CA GLY A 161 -11.23 -22.81 0.19
C GLY A 161 -11.26 -21.29 0.07
N ASN A 162 -12.00 -20.62 0.95
CA ASN A 162 -12.14 -19.17 0.90
C ASN A 162 -11.16 -18.43 1.83
N VAL A 163 -10.33 -19.14 2.59
CA VAL A 163 -9.36 -18.59 3.56
C VAL A 163 -8.10 -19.43 3.59
N CYS A 164 -6.98 -18.80 3.33
CA CYS A 164 -5.65 -19.36 3.41
C CYS A 164 -4.95 -18.80 4.65
N ASN A 165 -4.86 -19.56 5.73
CA ASN A 165 -4.35 -19.10 7.03
C ASN A 165 -2.84 -19.23 7.21
N GLN A 166 -2.11 -19.52 6.14
CA GLN A 166 -0.65 -19.59 6.06
C GLN A 166 -0.21 -19.24 4.64
N PRO A 167 1.06 -18.85 4.43
CA PRO A 167 1.58 -18.56 3.10
C PRO A 167 1.40 -19.74 2.17
N HIS A 168 0.86 -19.47 0.98
CA HIS A 168 0.79 -20.41 -0.11
C HIS A 168 1.88 -20.15 -1.13
N GLY A 169 2.34 -21.23 -1.75
CA GLY A 169 3.44 -21.28 -2.71
C GLY A 169 3.31 -20.24 -3.82
N PRO A 170 4.40 -19.91 -4.52
CA PRO A 170 4.48 -18.68 -5.28
C PRO A 170 3.36 -18.58 -6.30
N SER A 171 2.88 -17.37 -6.51
CA SER A 171 1.94 -17.07 -7.58
C SER A 171 2.43 -17.64 -8.90
N VAL A 172 1.56 -18.37 -9.61
CA VAL A 172 1.95 -19.09 -10.83
C VAL A 172 2.26 -18.09 -11.94
N MET A 173 3.54 -17.85 -12.20
CA MET A 173 4.00 -16.96 -13.26
C MET A 173 4.22 -17.70 -14.60
N PRO A 174 3.78 -17.15 -15.72
CA PRO A 174 4.15 -17.63 -17.03
C PRO A 174 5.62 -17.28 -17.34
N GLY A 175 6.44 -18.28 -17.62
CA GLY A 175 7.84 -18.12 -18.02
C GLY A 175 8.81 -17.93 -16.85
N SER A 176 10.05 -17.53 -17.15
CA SER A 176 11.12 -17.31 -16.16
C SER A 176 11.18 -15.82 -15.80
N ARG A 177 10.20 -15.33 -15.10
CA ARG A 177 10.12 -13.95 -14.60
C ARG A 177 10.12 -13.96 -13.08
N ASN A 178 10.77 -12.98 -12.50
CA ASN A 178 10.79 -12.74 -11.07
C ASN A 178 10.07 -11.44 -10.78
N PHE A 179 9.30 -11.41 -9.70
CA PHE A 179 8.74 -10.15 -9.20
C PHE A 179 9.83 -9.31 -8.52
N VAL A 180 9.72 -8.00 -8.67
CA VAL A 180 10.55 -6.99 -8.00
C VAL A 180 9.75 -6.04 -7.13
N SER A 181 8.42 -6.11 -7.18
CA SER A 181 7.51 -5.37 -6.30
C SER A 181 6.18 -6.09 -6.18
N VAL A 182 5.50 -5.91 -5.05
CA VAL A 182 4.15 -6.42 -4.77
C VAL A 182 3.27 -5.30 -4.18
N ALA A 183 2.04 -5.21 -4.67
CA ALA A 183 1.02 -4.32 -4.13
C ALA A 183 -0.30 -5.09 -3.99
N THR A 184 -0.91 -5.04 -2.81
CA THR A 184 -2.22 -5.65 -2.54
C THR A 184 -3.27 -4.58 -2.32
N GLY A 185 -4.42 -4.73 -2.97
CA GLY A 185 -5.65 -4.04 -2.59
C GLY A 185 -6.53 -4.97 -1.76
N VAL A 186 -7.79 -4.58 -1.49
CA VAL A 186 -8.64 -5.38 -0.59
C VAL A 186 -8.90 -6.78 -1.14
N TRP A 187 -9.08 -6.95 -2.45
CA TRP A 187 -9.39 -8.24 -3.09
C TRP A 187 -8.58 -8.52 -4.35
N HIS A 188 -7.49 -7.80 -4.59
CA HIS A 188 -6.63 -8.03 -5.75
C HIS A 188 -5.17 -7.81 -5.39
N THR A 189 -4.30 -8.40 -6.17
CA THR A 189 -2.85 -8.29 -6.03
C THR A 189 -2.25 -7.90 -7.37
N CYS A 190 -1.26 -7.05 -7.35
CA CYS A 190 -0.47 -6.68 -8.52
C CYS A 190 1.03 -6.77 -8.20
N GLY A 191 1.85 -6.95 -9.21
CA GLY A 191 3.31 -6.95 -9.07
C GLY A 191 4.00 -6.50 -10.34
N ILE A 192 5.24 -6.05 -10.19
CA ILE A 192 6.14 -5.69 -11.29
C ILE A 192 7.14 -6.81 -11.45
N THR A 193 7.43 -7.21 -12.69
CA THR A 193 8.41 -8.27 -13.00
C THR A 193 9.66 -7.74 -13.68
N GLU A 194 10.77 -8.48 -13.55
CA GLU A 194 11.97 -8.30 -14.35
C GLU A 194 12.23 -9.54 -15.24
N PRO A 195 12.96 -9.39 -16.36
CA PRO A 195 13.67 -8.17 -16.84
C PRO A 195 12.80 -7.24 -17.68
N ASP A 196 11.54 -7.57 -17.92
CA ASP A 196 10.65 -6.87 -18.87
C ASP A 196 9.92 -5.67 -18.25
N MET A 197 10.01 -5.48 -16.95
CA MET A 197 9.32 -4.42 -16.20
C MET A 197 7.82 -4.38 -16.53
N ALA A 198 7.18 -5.55 -16.61
CA ALA A 198 5.77 -5.68 -16.88
C ALA A 198 4.95 -5.66 -15.58
N VAL A 199 3.73 -5.13 -15.64
CA VAL A 199 2.75 -5.21 -14.54
C VAL A 199 1.89 -6.43 -14.73
N TRP A 200 1.67 -7.18 -13.65
CA TRP A 200 0.80 -8.34 -13.58
C TRP A 200 -0.19 -8.17 -12.45
N CYS A 201 -1.48 -8.39 -12.71
CA CYS A 201 -2.52 -8.30 -11.68
C CYS A 201 -3.41 -9.53 -11.67
N TRP A 202 -4.00 -9.84 -10.50
CA TRP A 202 -4.93 -10.97 -10.30
C TRP A 202 -5.84 -10.72 -9.11
N GLY A 203 -6.90 -11.52 -8.98
CA GLY A 203 -7.94 -11.38 -7.97
C GLY A 203 -9.24 -10.86 -8.55
N TYR A 204 -9.99 -10.13 -7.74
CA TYR A 204 -11.28 -9.53 -8.06
C TYR A 204 -11.16 -8.39 -9.09
N ASN A 205 -12.13 -8.33 -10.02
CA ASN A 205 -12.07 -7.39 -11.14
C ASN A 205 -13.41 -6.75 -11.54
N SER A 206 -14.44 -6.82 -10.71
CA SER A 206 -15.75 -6.28 -11.11
C SER A 206 -15.76 -4.77 -11.38
N ASP A 207 -14.83 -4.02 -10.79
CA ASP A 207 -14.67 -2.59 -11.01
C ASP A 207 -13.54 -2.26 -12.01
N GLY A 208 -12.90 -3.28 -12.62
CA GLY A 208 -11.78 -3.10 -13.56
C GLY A 208 -10.41 -2.91 -12.90
N GLN A 209 -10.27 -3.20 -11.60
CA GLN A 209 -9.05 -2.95 -10.81
C GLN A 209 -7.83 -3.77 -11.24
N LEU A 210 -8.01 -4.82 -12.04
CA LEU A 210 -6.88 -5.54 -12.63
C LEU A 210 -6.30 -4.86 -13.88
N GLY A 211 -7.07 -3.97 -14.56
CA GLY A 211 -6.56 -3.27 -15.75
C GLY A 211 -6.46 -4.13 -17.00
N THR A 212 -7.16 -5.27 -17.07
CA THR A 212 -7.09 -6.28 -18.15
C THR A 212 -7.90 -5.93 -19.39
N GLY A 213 -8.60 -4.79 -19.41
CA GLY A 213 -9.52 -4.42 -20.51
C GLY A 213 -10.91 -5.04 -20.39
N ASP A 214 -11.16 -5.80 -19.32
CA ASP A 214 -12.48 -6.37 -19.00
C ASP A 214 -12.72 -6.32 -17.48
N ASN A 215 -13.85 -6.88 -17.03
CA ASN A 215 -14.25 -6.91 -15.63
C ASN A 215 -14.36 -8.36 -15.08
N ASN A 216 -13.56 -9.29 -15.61
CA ASN A 216 -13.55 -10.67 -15.14
C ASN A 216 -12.43 -10.89 -14.14
N ASP A 217 -12.72 -11.62 -13.05
CA ASP A 217 -11.73 -12.03 -12.06
C ASP A 217 -10.61 -12.89 -12.69
N ARG A 218 -9.42 -12.84 -12.09
CA ARG A 218 -8.28 -13.67 -12.48
C ARG A 218 -7.72 -14.37 -11.24
N ASN A 219 -7.64 -15.69 -11.28
CA ASN A 219 -7.05 -16.48 -10.19
C ASN A 219 -5.54 -16.74 -10.35
N ALA A 220 -4.93 -16.15 -11.35
CA ALA A 220 -3.50 -16.21 -11.62
C ALA A 220 -3.02 -14.88 -12.22
N PRO A 221 -1.73 -14.52 -12.05
CA PRO A 221 -1.17 -13.31 -12.63
C PRO A 221 -1.48 -13.17 -14.12
N THR A 222 -2.02 -12.02 -14.49
CA THR A 222 -2.37 -11.65 -15.87
C THR A 222 -1.67 -10.35 -16.22
N GLU A 223 -0.96 -10.32 -17.36
CA GLU A 223 -0.18 -9.17 -17.80
C GLU A 223 -1.09 -7.99 -18.19
N ILE A 224 -0.70 -6.79 -17.78
CA ILE A 224 -1.42 -5.53 -18.02
C ILE A 224 -0.69 -4.72 -19.08
N THR A 225 -1.42 -4.20 -20.05
CA THR A 225 -0.84 -3.38 -21.10
C THR A 225 -0.64 -1.94 -20.63
N LEU A 226 0.61 -1.53 -20.46
CA LEU A 226 0.98 -0.12 -20.24
C LEU A 226 1.22 0.60 -21.57
N PRO A 227 1.28 1.96 -21.57
CA PRO A 227 1.64 2.73 -22.75
C PRO A 227 2.97 2.27 -23.35
N GLN A 228 3.02 2.13 -24.68
CA GLN A 228 4.17 1.60 -25.40
C GLN A 228 5.48 2.35 -25.07
N GLY A 229 6.52 1.60 -24.71
CA GLY A 229 7.85 2.10 -24.39
C GLY A 229 7.93 2.78 -23.03
N ARG A 230 6.99 2.51 -22.13
CA ARG A 230 7.01 2.96 -20.75
C ARG A 230 7.08 1.77 -19.79
N HIS A 231 7.77 1.99 -18.68
CA HIS A 231 7.95 1.01 -17.63
C HIS A 231 7.45 1.55 -16.29
N PRO A 232 6.83 0.72 -15.43
CA PRO A 232 6.44 1.13 -14.10
C PRO A 232 7.70 1.26 -13.22
N VAL A 233 7.74 2.30 -12.40
CA VAL A 233 8.77 2.49 -11.36
C VAL A 233 8.17 2.36 -9.96
N SER A 234 6.84 2.46 -9.83
CA SER A 234 6.10 2.23 -8.61
C SER A 234 4.72 1.68 -8.95
N LEU A 235 4.20 0.84 -8.07
CA LEU A 235 2.86 0.25 -8.16
C LEU A 235 2.21 0.33 -6.78
N ASN A 236 0.98 0.83 -6.74
CA ASN A 236 0.19 0.96 -5.52
C ASN A 236 -1.20 0.42 -5.77
N ALA A 237 -1.76 -0.26 -4.79
CA ALA A 237 -3.12 -0.77 -4.84
C ALA A 237 -3.87 -0.34 -3.57
N GLY A 238 -5.07 0.15 -3.74
CA GLY A 238 -5.97 0.53 -2.66
C GLY A 238 -7.21 -0.36 -2.65
N TYR A 239 -8.33 0.14 -2.13
CA TYR A 239 -9.56 -0.63 -1.95
C TYR A 239 -9.97 -1.46 -3.20
N ALA A 240 -10.25 -0.80 -4.31
CA ALA A 240 -10.59 -1.42 -5.60
C ALA A 240 -9.96 -0.63 -6.76
N THR A 241 -8.78 -0.06 -6.53
CA THR A 241 -8.07 0.82 -7.45
C THR A 241 -6.61 0.41 -7.48
N THR A 242 -6.00 0.49 -8.64
CA THR A 242 -4.57 0.29 -8.83
C THR A 242 -3.99 1.50 -9.54
N CYS A 243 -2.81 1.94 -9.12
CA CYS A 243 -2.08 3.02 -9.76
C CYS A 243 -0.60 2.65 -9.95
N ALA A 244 -0.01 3.13 -11.02
CA ALA A 244 1.42 3.02 -11.32
C ALA A 244 2.03 4.39 -11.61
N ILE A 245 3.25 4.62 -11.16
CA ILE A 245 4.09 5.71 -11.65
C ILE A 245 5.00 5.11 -12.72
N LEU A 246 5.10 5.78 -13.87
CA LEU A 246 5.94 5.35 -14.97
C LEU A 246 7.32 6.03 -14.94
N ASP A 247 8.26 5.48 -15.68
CA ASP A 247 9.66 5.93 -15.82
C ASP A 247 9.83 7.42 -16.21
N ASN A 248 8.80 8.04 -16.75
CA ASN A 248 8.77 9.47 -17.06
C ASN A 248 8.05 10.31 -16.00
N GLY A 249 7.69 9.75 -14.87
CA GLY A 249 6.96 10.40 -13.79
C GLY A 249 5.47 10.63 -14.06
N SER A 250 4.91 10.08 -15.14
CA SER A 250 3.46 10.12 -15.34
C SER A 250 2.77 9.04 -14.49
N GLY A 251 1.60 9.39 -13.92
CA GLY A 251 0.75 8.45 -13.19
C GLY A 251 -0.32 7.83 -14.09
N MET A 252 -0.58 6.55 -13.88
CA MET A 252 -1.67 5.80 -14.50
C MET A 252 -2.49 5.14 -13.41
N CYS A 253 -3.83 5.28 -13.46
CA CYS A 253 -4.72 4.63 -12.50
C CYS A 253 -5.85 3.88 -13.21
N TRP A 254 -6.37 2.82 -12.58
CA TRP A 254 -7.50 2.03 -13.07
C TRP A 254 -8.24 1.37 -11.92
N GLY A 255 -9.44 0.85 -12.21
CA GLY A 255 -10.36 0.30 -11.22
C GLY A 255 -11.51 1.26 -10.93
N LYS A 256 -12.02 1.18 -9.73
CA LYS A 256 -13.16 1.95 -9.24
C LYS A 256 -12.88 3.45 -9.20
N ASN A 257 -13.91 4.27 -9.54
CA ASN A 257 -13.75 5.72 -9.62
C ASN A 257 -14.96 6.54 -9.13
N ASP A 258 -15.86 5.96 -8.34
CA ASP A 258 -17.06 6.63 -7.84
C ASP A 258 -16.80 7.99 -7.17
N PHE A 259 -15.60 8.17 -6.61
CA PHE A 259 -15.19 9.38 -5.91
C PHE A 259 -14.18 10.24 -6.69
N GLY A 260 -13.85 9.87 -7.92
CA GLY A 260 -12.84 10.58 -8.71
C GLY A 260 -11.40 10.27 -8.30
N HIS A 261 -11.17 9.20 -7.56
CA HIS A 261 -9.85 8.86 -7.00
C HIS A 261 -8.87 8.24 -8.01
N LEU A 262 -9.29 8.00 -9.26
CA LEU A 262 -8.34 7.78 -10.38
C LEU A 262 -7.66 9.08 -10.85
N GLY A 263 -8.22 10.24 -10.52
CA GLY A 263 -7.64 11.53 -10.86
C GLY A 263 -7.66 11.86 -12.37
N ASP A 264 -8.44 11.14 -13.18
CA ASP A 264 -8.53 11.27 -14.62
C ASP A 264 -9.47 12.41 -15.09
N GLY A 265 -10.03 13.18 -14.16
CA GLY A 265 -11.01 14.25 -14.42
C GLY A 265 -12.45 13.74 -14.56
N THR A 266 -12.69 12.44 -14.33
CA THR A 266 -14.03 11.81 -14.42
C THR A 266 -14.41 11.10 -13.10
N TYR A 267 -15.60 10.51 -13.11
CA TYR A 267 -16.11 9.61 -12.05
C TYR A 267 -16.45 8.22 -12.63
N ASN A 268 -15.86 7.88 -13.78
CA ASN A 268 -16.11 6.59 -14.44
C ASN A 268 -15.02 5.59 -14.06
N ASP A 269 -15.40 4.38 -13.72
CA ASP A 269 -14.48 3.27 -13.54
C ASP A 269 -13.67 3.02 -14.82
N ARG A 270 -12.45 2.51 -14.66
CA ARG A 270 -11.53 2.18 -15.75
C ARG A 270 -11.06 0.75 -15.63
N ASN A 271 -11.27 -0.04 -16.65
CA ASN A 271 -10.75 -1.40 -16.72
C ASN A 271 -9.41 -1.52 -17.49
N GLU A 272 -8.82 -0.38 -17.83
CA GLU A 272 -7.49 -0.26 -18.45
C GLU A 272 -6.71 0.89 -17.79
N PRO A 273 -5.37 0.83 -17.73
CA PRO A 273 -4.53 1.91 -17.24
C PRO A 273 -4.84 3.24 -17.92
N THR A 274 -5.30 4.21 -17.15
CA THR A 274 -5.75 5.52 -17.63
C THR A 274 -4.88 6.62 -17.02
N PRO A 275 -4.40 7.59 -17.80
CA PRO A 275 -3.57 8.68 -17.28
C PRO A 275 -4.30 9.49 -16.20
N ILE A 276 -3.61 9.79 -15.10
CA ILE A 276 -4.01 10.85 -14.18
C ILE A 276 -4.06 12.16 -14.99
N SER A 277 -5.06 12.99 -14.74
CA SER A 277 -5.20 14.29 -15.39
C SER A 277 -3.96 15.17 -15.12
N ILE A 278 -3.82 16.24 -15.90
CA ILE A 278 -2.63 17.09 -15.89
C ILE A 278 -2.25 17.49 -14.45
N LEU A 279 -1.06 17.08 -14.03
CA LEU A 279 -0.44 17.54 -12.80
C LEU A 279 -0.10 19.04 -12.91
N PRO A 280 -0.10 19.80 -11.78
CA PRO A 280 0.26 21.21 -11.80
C PRO A 280 1.63 21.43 -12.45
N ASP A 281 1.75 22.47 -13.26
CA ASP A 281 3.00 22.95 -13.89
C ASP A 281 3.76 21.89 -14.72
N ASN A 282 3.06 20.83 -15.22
CA ASN A 282 3.64 19.67 -15.91
C ASN A 282 4.69 18.93 -15.05
N ARG A 283 4.49 18.90 -13.74
CA ARG A 283 5.34 18.15 -12.81
C ARG A 283 5.20 16.64 -12.98
N SER A 284 6.19 15.93 -12.48
CA SER A 284 6.25 14.47 -12.43
C SER A 284 5.93 13.95 -11.02
N LEU A 285 5.27 12.81 -10.94
CA LEU A 285 5.12 12.07 -9.69
C LEU A 285 6.42 11.33 -9.37
N ILE A 286 6.85 11.40 -8.10
CA ILE A 286 7.98 10.64 -7.56
C ILE A 286 7.56 9.60 -6.52
N ALA A 287 6.42 9.80 -5.87
CA ALA A 287 5.78 8.85 -4.98
C ALA A 287 4.27 9.04 -5.01
N MET A 288 3.52 8.00 -4.70
CA MET A 288 2.06 8.04 -4.59
C MET A 288 1.59 6.96 -3.64
N ASP A 289 0.47 7.22 -2.96
CA ASP A 289 -0.22 6.20 -2.18
C ASP A 289 -1.73 6.36 -2.25
N LEU A 290 -2.47 5.28 -1.95
CA LEU A 290 -3.90 5.14 -2.15
C LEU A 290 -4.61 4.81 -0.84
N GLY A 291 -5.56 5.65 -0.44
CA GLY A 291 -6.53 5.31 0.59
C GLY A 291 -7.77 4.59 0.02
N ALA A 292 -8.83 4.45 0.82
CA ALA A 292 -10.03 3.73 0.38
C ALA A 292 -10.83 4.46 -0.71
N GLY A 293 -10.73 5.76 -0.82
CA GLY A 293 -11.46 6.56 -1.81
C GLY A 293 -10.73 7.84 -2.19
N HIS A 294 -9.46 7.98 -1.83
CA HIS A 294 -8.60 9.10 -2.19
C HIS A 294 -7.21 8.61 -2.54
N ALA A 295 -6.47 9.42 -3.24
CA ALA A 295 -5.09 9.20 -3.58
C ALA A 295 -4.27 10.46 -3.33
N CYS A 296 -3.01 10.32 -2.97
CA CYS A 296 -2.08 11.41 -2.77
C CYS A 296 -0.74 11.08 -3.43
N GLY A 297 -0.09 12.09 -4.02
CA GLY A 297 1.20 11.93 -4.66
C GLY A 297 2.16 13.07 -4.35
N ILE A 298 3.44 12.75 -4.24
CA ILE A 298 4.54 13.70 -4.13
C ILE A 298 5.04 14.01 -5.53
N LEU A 299 5.17 15.28 -5.84
CA LEU A 299 5.72 15.76 -7.09
C LEU A 299 7.25 15.93 -7.02
N ASP A 300 7.89 16.09 -8.17
CA ASP A 300 9.33 16.27 -8.32
C ASP A 300 9.92 17.54 -7.64
N ASP A 301 9.05 18.45 -7.18
CA ASP A 301 9.42 19.59 -6.35
C ASP A 301 9.15 19.37 -4.84
N GLY A 302 8.72 18.17 -4.47
CA GLY A 302 8.38 17.80 -3.09
C GLY A 302 7.02 18.32 -2.61
N MET A 303 6.22 18.95 -3.49
CA MET A 303 4.84 19.30 -3.15
C MET A 303 3.93 18.09 -3.22
N VAL A 304 2.90 18.07 -2.39
CA VAL A 304 1.92 16.99 -2.35
C VAL A 304 0.63 17.44 -3.04
N ASN A 305 0.06 16.56 -3.85
CA ASN A 305 -1.27 16.72 -4.41
C ASN A 305 -2.14 15.52 -4.06
N CYS A 306 -3.39 15.77 -3.67
CA CYS A 306 -4.36 14.73 -3.38
C CYS A 306 -5.63 14.90 -4.23
N TRP A 307 -6.34 13.80 -4.46
CA TRP A 307 -7.60 13.77 -5.21
C TRP A 307 -8.48 12.61 -4.73
N GLY A 308 -9.73 12.60 -5.16
CA GLY A 308 -10.73 11.63 -4.74
C GLY A 308 -11.71 12.21 -3.73
N ASN A 309 -12.17 11.38 -2.83
CA ASN A 309 -13.15 11.74 -1.80
C ASN A 309 -12.52 12.54 -0.65
N SER A 310 -13.08 13.70 -0.35
CA SER A 310 -12.69 14.51 0.83
C SER A 310 -13.59 14.27 2.04
N THR A 311 -14.74 13.60 1.90
CA THR A 311 -15.74 13.44 2.95
C THR A 311 -15.74 12.03 3.51
N PHE A 312 -16.07 11.88 4.81
CA PHE A 312 -16.19 10.58 5.45
C PHE A 312 -17.48 9.86 5.04
N CYS A 313 -17.39 8.56 4.79
CA CYS A 313 -18.53 7.71 4.48
C CYS A 313 -18.84 6.81 5.68
N ASN A 314 -19.95 7.10 6.38
CA ASN A 314 -20.48 6.26 7.44
C ASN A 314 -21.27 5.10 6.84
N GLY A 315 -20.68 3.94 6.67
CA GLY A 315 -21.39 2.74 6.24
C GLY A 315 -20.48 1.62 5.82
N ALA A 316 -20.90 0.38 6.06
CA ALA A 316 -20.14 -0.82 5.69
C ALA A 316 -20.06 -1.04 4.17
N ASP A 317 -20.79 -0.28 3.39
CA ASP A 317 -20.92 -0.45 1.94
C ASP A 317 -20.40 0.73 1.11
N TRP A 318 -19.74 1.72 1.73
CA TRP A 318 -19.07 2.87 1.08
C TRP A 318 -19.94 3.64 0.05
N THR A 319 -21.23 3.31 -0.08
CA THR A 319 -22.14 3.88 -1.08
C THR A 319 -22.91 5.08 -0.57
N ALA A 320 -22.89 5.36 0.72
CA ALA A 320 -23.68 6.43 1.35
C ALA A 320 -22.80 7.53 1.96
N CYS A 321 -22.10 8.29 1.10
CA CYS A 321 -21.27 9.44 1.51
C CYS A 321 -22.05 10.74 1.61
N ALA A 322 -23.34 10.71 1.93
CA ALA A 322 -24.18 11.91 2.06
C ALA A 322 -24.17 12.46 3.48
N ASN A 323 -23.68 13.69 3.64
CA ASN A 323 -23.86 14.57 4.82
C ASN A 323 -23.09 14.22 6.10
N THR A 324 -21.81 13.95 6.04
CA THR A 324 -20.95 13.95 7.23
C THR A 324 -20.12 15.23 7.31
N THR A 325 -20.04 15.79 8.52
CA THR A 325 -19.38 17.08 8.81
C THR A 325 -17.86 16.99 9.06
N SER A 326 -17.26 15.87 8.76
CA SER A 326 -15.82 15.64 8.89
C SER A 326 -15.22 15.25 7.54
N GLY A 327 -14.57 16.19 6.91
CA GLY A 327 -13.87 16.04 5.64
C GLY A 327 -12.37 16.37 5.80
N GLY A 328 -11.71 16.66 4.67
CA GLY A 328 -10.35 17.15 4.67
C GLY A 328 -9.30 16.09 4.34
N ARG A 329 -9.70 14.91 3.80
CA ARG A 329 -8.75 13.87 3.35
C ARG A 329 -7.79 14.37 2.28
N LEU A 330 -8.18 15.39 1.51
CA LEU A 330 -7.34 15.95 0.45
C LEU A 330 -6.32 16.98 0.97
N GLY A 331 -6.43 17.42 2.24
CA GLY A 331 -5.45 18.32 2.86
C GLY A 331 -5.35 19.71 2.21
N ASP A 332 -6.30 20.08 1.34
CA ASP A 332 -6.34 21.37 0.61
C ASP A 332 -7.03 22.49 1.40
N GLY A 333 -7.39 22.24 2.65
CA GLY A 333 -8.12 23.16 3.51
C GLY A 333 -9.63 23.22 3.24
N THR A 334 -10.16 22.33 2.40
CA THR A 334 -11.58 22.23 2.08
C THR A 334 -12.13 20.82 2.36
N GLU A 335 -13.45 20.69 2.35
CA GLU A 335 -14.16 19.40 2.43
C GLU A 335 -14.66 18.92 1.05
N ASN A 336 -14.21 19.56 -0.03
CA ASN A 336 -14.68 19.26 -1.38
C ASN A 336 -13.87 18.12 -2.00
N SER A 337 -14.56 17.08 -2.47
CA SER A 337 -13.97 16.03 -3.28
C SER A 337 -13.47 16.57 -4.63
N SER A 338 -12.48 15.91 -5.21
CA SER A 338 -11.89 16.31 -6.49
C SER A 338 -11.55 15.12 -7.36
N ASN A 339 -11.95 15.13 -8.62
CA ASN A 339 -11.58 14.09 -9.59
C ASN A 339 -10.28 14.44 -10.37
N TYR A 340 -9.51 15.39 -9.87
CA TYR A 340 -8.19 15.77 -10.39
C TYR A 340 -7.27 16.19 -9.23
N PRO A 341 -5.93 16.07 -9.38
CA PRO A 341 -4.95 16.42 -8.35
C PRO A 341 -5.08 17.87 -7.86
N ARG A 342 -5.13 18.06 -6.53
CA ARG A 342 -5.19 19.37 -5.86
C ARG A 342 -4.05 19.50 -4.84
N PRO A 343 -3.42 20.70 -4.75
CA PRO A 343 -2.29 20.90 -3.85
C PRO A 343 -2.71 20.80 -2.37
N VAL A 344 -1.91 20.08 -1.59
CA VAL A 344 -2.03 20.00 -0.13
C VAL A 344 -1.39 21.22 0.52
N ALA A 345 -2.00 21.74 1.57
CA ALA A 345 -1.46 22.87 2.35
C ALA A 345 -0.37 22.39 3.33
N LEU A 346 0.82 22.10 2.83
CA LEU A 346 1.97 21.76 3.68
C LEU A 346 2.44 22.97 4.53
N PRO A 347 3.14 22.75 5.67
CA PRO A 347 3.78 23.82 6.41
C PRO A 347 4.71 24.68 5.53
N ALA A 348 4.71 25.99 5.76
CA ALA A 348 5.42 26.94 4.90
C ALA A 348 6.90 26.60 4.73
N GLY A 349 7.35 26.49 3.49
CA GLY A 349 8.73 26.21 3.11
C GLY A 349 9.16 24.77 3.33
N ARG A 350 8.22 23.83 3.50
CA ARG A 350 8.49 22.39 3.62
C ARG A 350 8.07 21.64 2.38
N THR A 351 8.78 20.54 2.14
CA THR A 351 8.49 19.56 1.09
C THR A 351 8.33 18.16 1.70
N ALA A 352 7.57 17.30 1.05
CA ALA A 352 7.40 15.92 1.48
C ALA A 352 8.48 15.02 0.86
N ILE A 353 8.96 14.06 1.65
CA ILE A 353 9.92 13.02 1.22
C ILE A 353 9.32 11.62 1.24
N SER A 354 8.21 11.44 1.97
CA SER A 354 7.45 10.18 2.01
C SER A 354 5.98 10.48 2.26
N ILE A 355 5.11 9.62 1.76
CA ILE A 355 3.66 9.72 1.94
C ILE A 355 3.08 8.34 2.17
N ASP A 356 2.05 8.27 3.00
CA ASP A 356 1.32 7.05 3.33
C ASP A 356 -0.15 7.39 3.57
N ALA A 357 -1.04 6.67 2.92
CA ALA A 357 -2.47 6.91 2.96
C ALA A 357 -3.20 5.74 3.64
N GLY A 358 -3.78 6.00 4.79
CA GLY A 358 -4.73 5.08 5.41
C GLY A 358 -6.10 5.15 4.75
N VAL A 359 -7.07 4.47 5.33
CA VAL A 359 -8.45 4.43 4.82
C VAL A 359 -9.04 5.84 4.66
N ASP A 360 -8.91 6.68 5.69
CA ASP A 360 -9.59 7.97 5.80
C ASP A 360 -8.66 9.13 6.16
N HIS A 361 -7.35 8.94 6.16
CA HIS A 361 -6.35 9.94 6.47
C HIS A 361 -5.09 9.71 5.66
N THR A 362 -4.24 10.70 5.60
CA THR A 362 -2.94 10.62 4.94
C THR A 362 -1.88 11.26 5.84
N CYS A 363 -0.70 10.69 5.87
CA CYS A 363 0.46 11.24 6.56
C CYS A 363 1.63 11.43 5.59
N ALA A 364 2.42 12.46 5.82
CA ALA A 364 3.65 12.69 5.08
C ALA A 364 4.81 12.98 6.04
N ILE A 365 5.99 12.49 5.68
CA ILE A 365 7.26 12.88 6.30
C ILE A 365 7.82 14.04 5.48
N LEU A 366 8.24 15.09 6.17
CA LEU A 366 8.77 16.30 5.54
C LEU A 366 10.32 16.29 5.51
N ASP A 367 10.87 17.19 4.73
CA ASP A 367 12.32 17.41 4.53
C ASP A 367 13.10 17.69 5.81
N ASP A 368 12.44 18.11 6.89
CA ASP A 368 13.03 18.31 8.22
C ASP A 368 12.81 17.12 9.17
N SER A 369 12.35 15.98 8.64
CA SER A 369 12.03 14.77 9.39
C SER A 369 10.81 14.91 10.32
N SER A 370 10.05 15.99 10.24
CA SER A 370 8.76 16.10 10.92
C SER A 370 7.68 15.35 10.15
N ALA A 371 6.64 14.89 10.86
CA ALA A 371 5.46 14.27 10.26
C ALA A 371 4.28 15.22 10.32
N VAL A 372 3.47 15.21 9.26
CA VAL A 372 2.17 15.89 9.19
C VAL A 372 1.11 14.92 8.72
N CYS A 373 -0.08 14.97 9.34
CA CYS A 373 -1.20 14.13 8.94
C CYS A 373 -2.44 15.00 8.74
N TRP A 374 -3.34 14.57 7.86
CA TRP A 374 -4.62 15.21 7.58
C TRP A 374 -5.68 14.18 7.24
N GLY A 375 -6.95 14.59 7.29
CA GLY A 375 -8.10 13.72 7.10
C GLY A 375 -8.85 13.45 8.39
N LEU A 376 -9.44 12.26 8.51
CA LEU A 376 -10.20 11.86 9.68
C LEU A 376 -9.30 11.72 10.91
N ASN A 377 -9.75 12.25 12.07
CA ASN A 377 -9.01 12.20 13.34
C ASN A 377 -9.93 11.85 14.53
N GLU A 378 -10.95 11.02 14.31
CA GLU A 378 -11.90 10.63 15.37
C GLU A 378 -11.28 9.69 16.40
N GLN A 379 -10.22 8.99 16.03
CA GLN A 379 -9.51 8.03 16.88
C GLN A 379 -8.09 8.54 17.27
N GLY A 380 -7.72 9.76 16.90
CA GLY A 380 -6.40 10.35 17.17
C GLY A 380 -5.33 10.00 16.14
N GLN A 381 -5.74 9.69 14.89
CA GLN A 381 -4.81 9.40 13.79
C GLN A 381 -3.94 10.61 13.38
#